data_e7cf63f11c2cf8e0bf06f71a5e5a9b5d
#
_entry.id   e7cf63f11c2cf8e0bf06f71a5e5a9b5d
#
_cell.length_a   1.000
_cell.length_b   1.000
_cell.length_c   1.000
_cell.angle_alpha   90.00
_cell.angle_beta   90.00
_cell.angle_gamma   90.00
#
_symmetry.space_group_name_H-M   'P 1'
#
loop_
_entity.id
_entity.type
_entity.pdbx_description
1 polymer ?
#
loop_
_entity_poly.entity_id
_entity_poly.type
_entity_poly.pdbx_seq_one_letter_code
_entity_poly.pdbx_strand_id
1 'polypeptide(L)'
;MKKIMNDPSNGVPEMVAGLVSAYPTYLTQLPETTAVVRTDRTSMQGKVGLVSGGGSGHEPAHAGFVGSGMLSAAVCGQVFTSPTPDQIYEAIKASDTGAGVFLIIKNYSGDVMNFEMAKDMAELDGIKVSSIIVDDDIAV
;
A
#
# COMPACT_ATOMS: atom_id res chain seq x y z
N MET A 1 11.04 16.15 23.19
CA MET A 1 9.66 16.64 22.95
C MET A 1 8.70 15.53 23.30
N LYS A 2 7.69 15.81 24.14
CA LYS A 2 6.65 14.80 24.45
C LYS A 2 5.68 14.71 23.28
N LYS A 3 5.42 13.49 22.79
CA LYS A 3 4.48 13.22 21.68
C LYS A 3 3.25 12.49 22.22
N ILE A 4 2.12 12.67 21.56
CA ILE A 4 0.89 11.91 21.85
C ILE A 4 1.01 10.59 21.07
N MET A 5 1.60 9.59 21.72
CA MET A 5 1.69 8.23 21.21
C MET A 5 1.80 7.27 22.40
N ASN A 6 1.36 6.04 22.21
CA ASN A 6 1.53 4.98 23.21
C ASN A 6 2.96 4.44 23.14
N ASP A 7 3.12 3.24 22.63
CA ASP A 7 4.45 2.65 22.40
C ASP A 7 4.93 3.02 20.99
N PRO A 8 6.16 3.55 20.82
CA PRO A 8 6.70 3.87 19.51
C PRO A 8 6.72 2.70 18.52
N SER A 9 6.88 1.47 19.00
CA SER A 9 6.86 0.27 18.17
C SER A 9 5.48 -0.02 17.56
N ASN A 10 4.42 0.47 18.18
CA ASN A 10 3.03 0.31 17.73
C ASN A 10 2.51 1.52 16.94
N GLY A 11 3.35 2.53 16.72
CA GLY A 11 2.92 3.79 16.11
C GLY A 11 2.25 3.61 14.75
N VAL A 12 2.84 2.81 13.86
CA VAL A 12 2.29 2.57 12.52
C VAL A 12 1.03 1.69 12.57
N PRO A 13 1.00 0.54 13.26
CA PRO A 13 -0.23 -0.24 13.41
C PRO A 13 -1.38 0.58 14.01
N GLU A 14 -1.14 1.39 15.03
CA GLU A 14 -2.16 2.24 15.65
C GLU A 14 -2.64 3.36 14.71
N MET A 15 -1.73 3.96 13.94
CA MET A 15 -2.07 4.95 12.91
C MET A 15 -2.99 4.35 11.85
N VAL A 16 -2.65 3.17 11.32
CA VAL A 16 -3.46 2.47 10.30
C VAL A 16 -4.82 2.11 10.86
N ALA A 17 -4.87 1.53 12.06
CA ALA A 17 -6.13 1.20 12.73
C ALA A 17 -7.02 2.44 12.96
N GLY A 18 -6.41 3.55 13.36
CA GLY A 18 -7.08 4.83 13.55
C GLY A 18 -7.66 5.37 12.25
N LEU A 19 -6.89 5.34 11.16
CA LEU A 19 -7.31 5.78 9.84
C LEU A 19 -8.51 4.95 9.33
N VAL A 20 -8.43 3.63 9.42
CA VAL A 20 -9.51 2.73 8.98
C VAL A 20 -10.76 2.91 9.86
N SER A 21 -10.59 3.11 11.16
CA SER A 21 -11.69 3.38 12.07
C SER A 21 -12.39 4.72 11.79
N ALA A 22 -11.64 5.71 11.34
CA ALA A 22 -12.19 7.02 10.96
C ALA A 22 -12.94 6.97 9.62
N TYR A 23 -12.57 6.09 8.71
CA TYR A 23 -13.13 6.00 7.35
C TYR A 23 -13.58 4.58 6.96
N PRO A 24 -14.38 3.86 7.78
CA PRO A 24 -14.72 2.46 7.55
C PRO A 24 -15.54 2.21 6.28
N THR A 25 -16.22 3.24 5.78
CA THR A 25 -16.97 3.16 4.51
C THR A 25 -16.04 3.05 3.30
N TYR A 26 -14.83 3.58 3.40
CA TYR A 26 -13.88 3.67 2.27
C TYR A 26 -12.72 2.70 2.41
N LEU A 27 -12.28 2.43 3.64
CA LEU A 27 -11.02 1.76 3.94
C LEU A 27 -11.22 0.51 4.79
N THR A 28 -10.49 -0.54 4.44
CA THR A 28 -10.38 -1.79 5.21
C THR A 28 -8.91 -2.15 5.34
N GLN A 29 -8.47 -2.53 6.53
CA GLN A 29 -7.13 -3.06 6.74
C GLN A 29 -7.11 -4.56 6.41
N LEU A 30 -6.10 -5.03 5.68
CA LEU A 30 -5.89 -6.46 5.48
C LEU A 30 -5.39 -7.10 6.79
N PRO A 31 -5.93 -8.28 7.15
CA PRO A 31 -5.52 -8.98 8.38
C PRO A 31 -4.00 -9.17 8.45
N GLU A 32 -3.46 -9.00 9.65
CA GLU A 32 -2.03 -9.22 9.96
C GLU A 32 -1.03 -8.37 9.15
N THR A 33 -1.51 -7.32 8.51
CA THR A 33 -0.69 -6.39 7.74
C THR A 33 -0.95 -4.94 8.13
N THR A 34 -0.13 -4.02 7.62
CA THR A 34 -0.37 -2.59 7.61
C THR A 34 -0.85 -2.09 6.23
N ALA A 35 -1.36 -3.00 5.42
CA ALA A 35 -1.95 -2.67 4.13
C ALA A 35 -3.41 -2.23 4.27
N VAL A 36 -3.76 -1.15 3.61
CA VAL A 36 -5.10 -0.57 3.55
C VAL A 36 -5.65 -0.76 2.15
N VAL A 37 -6.86 -1.27 2.03
CA VAL A 37 -7.54 -1.52 0.75
C VAL A 37 -8.88 -0.82 0.73
N ARG A 38 -9.43 -0.61 -0.47
CA ARG A 38 -10.80 -0.10 -0.62
C ARG A 38 -11.81 -1.09 -0.05
N THR A 39 -12.76 -0.58 0.73
CA THR A 39 -13.91 -1.37 1.22
C THR A 39 -14.82 -1.79 0.07
N ASP A 40 -15.10 -0.87 -0.87
CA ASP A 40 -15.90 -1.18 -2.07
C ASP A 40 -15.05 -1.91 -3.12
N ARG A 41 -15.12 -3.23 -3.07
CA ARG A 41 -14.43 -4.12 -4.01
C ARG A 41 -15.25 -4.38 -5.28
N THR A 42 -16.55 -4.17 -5.22
CA THR A 42 -17.45 -4.42 -6.36
C THR A 42 -17.15 -3.48 -7.51
N SER A 43 -16.89 -2.21 -7.22
CA SER A 43 -16.55 -1.22 -8.24
C SER A 43 -15.17 -1.40 -8.89
N MET A 44 -14.36 -2.30 -8.34
CA MET A 44 -13.05 -2.66 -8.89
C MET A 44 -13.12 -3.79 -9.93
N GLN A 45 -14.24 -4.50 -10.02
CA GLN A 45 -14.37 -5.66 -10.92
C GLN A 45 -14.03 -5.30 -12.37
N GLY A 46 -13.17 -6.12 -12.99
CA GLY A 46 -12.71 -5.93 -14.37
C GLY A 46 -11.79 -4.73 -14.61
N LYS A 47 -11.32 -4.08 -13.55
CA LYS A 47 -10.37 -2.96 -13.62
C LYS A 47 -8.99 -3.38 -13.13
N VAL A 48 -7.96 -2.75 -13.67
CA VAL A 48 -6.60 -2.89 -13.16
C VAL A 48 -6.52 -2.30 -11.75
N GLY A 49 -6.02 -3.09 -10.81
CA GLY A 49 -5.76 -2.62 -9.44
C GLY A 49 -4.56 -1.68 -9.41
N LEU A 50 -4.65 -0.58 -8.66
CA LEU A 50 -3.53 0.34 -8.45
C LEU A 50 -3.01 0.17 -7.03
N VAL A 51 -1.73 -0.17 -6.87
CA VAL A 51 -1.11 -0.38 -5.56
C VAL A 51 0.15 0.48 -5.43
N SER A 52 0.29 1.13 -4.31
CA SER A 52 1.48 1.87 -3.93
C SER A 52 1.78 1.65 -2.44
N GLY A 53 2.84 2.24 -1.94
CA GLY A 53 3.21 2.15 -0.54
C GLY A 53 4.60 2.72 -0.30
N GLY A 54 5.07 2.50 0.90
CA GLY A 54 6.38 2.95 1.35
C GLY A 54 6.42 3.16 2.84
N GLY A 55 7.53 3.68 3.36
CA GLY A 55 7.67 4.00 4.76
C GLY A 55 6.65 5.04 5.22
N SER A 56 6.13 4.88 6.43
CA SER A 56 5.27 5.86 7.07
C SER A 56 6.06 7.11 7.47
N GLY A 57 5.39 8.26 7.53
CA GLY A 57 5.99 9.58 7.79
C GLY A 57 5.80 10.54 6.62
N HIS A 58 5.21 10.10 5.53
CA HIS A 58 4.88 10.89 4.35
C HIS A 58 3.38 11.20 4.24
N GLU A 59 2.61 10.95 5.30
CA GLU A 59 1.15 11.09 5.25
C GLU A 59 0.71 12.44 4.68
N PRO A 60 -0.36 12.43 3.86
CA PRO A 60 -1.35 11.35 3.62
C PRO A 60 -0.90 10.24 2.66
N ALA A 61 0.29 10.30 2.07
CA ALA A 61 0.80 9.24 1.22
C ALA A 61 1.16 8.01 2.08
N HIS A 62 0.71 6.79 1.71
CA HIS A 62 -0.10 6.50 0.53
C HIS A 62 -1.52 6.06 0.91
N ALA A 63 -1.76 5.68 2.18
CA ALA A 63 -3.06 5.18 2.65
C ALA A 63 -4.20 6.20 2.45
N GLY A 64 -3.92 7.49 2.59
CA GLY A 64 -4.87 8.56 2.31
C GLY A 64 -5.27 8.71 0.84
N PHE A 65 -4.61 8.00 -0.07
CA PHE A 65 -4.93 8.00 -1.50
C PHE A 65 -5.75 6.78 -1.93
N VAL A 66 -6.09 5.90 -1.00
CA VAL A 66 -6.94 4.74 -1.28
C VAL A 66 -8.39 5.19 -1.40
N GLY A 67 -9.01 4.92 -2.54
CA GLY A 67 -10.39 5.32 -2.78
C GLY A 67 -10.81 5.20 -4.24
N SER A 68 -12.04 5.60 -4.53
CA SER A 68 -12.61 5.54 -5.88
C SER A 68 -11.88 6.53 -6.81
N GLY A 69 -11.39 6.03 -7.94
CA GLY A 69 -10.62 6.82 -8.91
C GLY A 69 -9.15 7.04 -8.52
N MET A 70 -8.70 6.44 -7.42
CA MET A 70 -7.34 6.54 -6.89
C MET A 70 -6.78 5.12 -6.64
N LEU A 71 -5.95 4.95 -5.60
CA LEU A 71 -5.38 3.64 -5.29
C LEU A 71 -6.43 2.61 -4.86
N SER A 72 -6.22 1.37 -5.26
CA SER A 72 -6.97 0.20 -4.78
C SER A 72 -6.47 -0.25 -3.40
N ALA A 73 -5.16 -0.17 -3.20
CA ALA A 73 -4.51 -0.48 -1.93
C ALA A 73 -3.25 0.37 -1.74
N ALA A 74 -2.87 0.54 -0.48
CA ALA A 74 -1.60 1.13 -0.07
C ALA A 74 -0.99 0.33 1.08
N VAL A 75 0.32 0.14 1.06
CA VAL A 75 1.04 -0.61 2.10
C VAL A 75 1.90 0.34 2.91
N CYS A 76 1.60 0.44 4.22
CA CYS A 76 2.31 1.32 5.14
C CYS A 76 3.48 0.56 5.78
N GLY A 77 4.70 0.89 5.39
CA GLY A 77 5.91 0.40 6.08
C GLY A 77 6.09 1.04 7.44
N GLN A 78 7.07 0.58 8.21
CA GLN A 78 7.46 1.25 9.44
C GLN A 78 7.95 2.69 9.15
N VAL A 79 8.15 3.49 10.18
CA VAL A 79 8.56 4.89 10.00
C VAL A 79 9.82 4.98 9.15
N PHE A 80 9.72 5.63 8.00
CA PHE A 80 10.76 5.77 6.96
C PHE A 80 11.44 4.45 6.54
N THR A 81 10.71 3.33 6.64
CA THR A 81 11.20 2.01 6.26
C THR A 81 10.20 1.37 5.30
N SER A 82 10.69 0.83 4.19
CA SER A 82 9.87 0.18 3.19
C SER A 82 9.06 -0.98 3.77
N PRO A 83 7.81 -1.19 3.33
CA PRO A 83 7.04 -2.36 3.72
C PRO A 83 7.70 -3.64 3.21
N THR A 84 7.41 -4.76 3.87
CA THR A 84 7.98 -6.05 3.49
C THR A 84 7.29 -6.62 2.23
N PRO A 85 8.00 -7.45 1.43
CA PRO A 85 7.45 -8.02 0.20
C PRO A 85 6.14 -8.79 0.39
N ASP A 86 6.03 -9.54 1.48
CA ASP A 86 4.81 -10.30 1.81
C ASP A 86 3.59 -9.40 2.05
N GLN A 87 3.75 -8.25 2.71
CA GLN A 87 2.66 -7.29 2.89
C GLN A 87 2.24 -6.65 1.55
N ILE A 88 3.20 -6.33 0.70
CA ILE A 88 2.95 -5.80 -0.64
C ILE A 88 2.23 -6.85 -1.49
N TYR A 89 2.69 -8.11 -1.44
CA TYR A 89 2.07 -9.23 -2.14
C TYR A 89 0.60 -9.42 -1.73
N GLU A 90 0.29 -9.37 -0.43
CA GLU A 90 -1.11 -9.44 0.04
C GLU A 90 -1.96 -8.27 -0.50
N ALA A 91 -1.40 -7.07 -0.59
CA ALA A 91 -2.08 -5.93 -1.19
C ALA A 91 -2.31 -6.12 -2.71
N ILE A 92 -1.36 -6.71 -3.43
CA ILE A 92 -1.51 -7.07 -4.85
C ILE A 92 -2.66 -8.06 -5.01
N LYS A 93 -2.66 -9.17 -4.28
CA LYS A 93 -3.73 -10.18 -4.31
C LYS A 93 -5.09 -9.58 -4.02
N ALA A 94 -5.16 -8.72 -3.00
CA ALA A 94 -6.38 -8.05 -2.62
C ALA A 94 -6.89 -7.06 -3.69
N SER A 95 -6.02 -6.56 -4.53
CA SER A 95 -6.36 -5.56 -5.57
C SER A 95 -6.63 -6.18 -6.94
N ASP A 96 -6.20 -7.41 -7.17
CA ASP A 96 -6.47 -8.10 -8.43
C ASP A 96 -7.94 -8.56 -8.52
N THR A 97 -8.56 -8.22 -9.62
CA THR A 97 -9.91 -8.66 -9.98
C THR A 97 -9.94 -9.41 -11.32
N GLY A 98 -8.79 -9.93 -11.73
CA GLY A 98 -8.58 -10.63 -13.00
C GLY A 98 -8.08 -9.75 -14.15
N ALA A 99 -8.01 -8.44 -13.97
CA ALA A 99 -7.45 -7.51 -14.95
C ALA A 99 -5.97 -7.17 -14.70
N GLY A 100 -5.42 -7.68 -13.59
CA GLY A 100 -4.04 -7.44 -13.17
C GLY A 100 -3.89 -6.21 -12.27
N VAL A 101 -2.66 -5.95 -11.86
CA VAL A 101 -2.29 -4.88 -10.92
C VAL A 101 -1.17 -4.03 -11.49
N PHE A 102 -1.25 -2.73 -11.26
CA PHE A 102 -0.22 -1.76 -11.60
C PHE A 102 0.38 -1.17 -10.32
N LEU A 103 1.69 -1.30 -10.16
CA LEU A 103 2.43 -0.80 -9.02
C LEU A 103 3.00 0.58 -9.31
N ILE A 104 2.80 1.52 -8.39
CA ILE A 104 3.39 2.85 -8.43
C ILE A 104 4.42 2.89 -7.30
N ILE A 105 5.69 2.79 -7.65
CA ILE A 105 6.80 2.57 -6.72
C ILE A 105 7.59 3.87 -6.55
N LYS A 106 7.83 4.26 -5.30
CA LYS A 106 8.73 5.38 -5.01
C LYS A 106 10.18 4.98 -5.33
N ASN A 107 10.97 5.92 -5.83
CA ASN A 107 12.37 5.70 -6.20
C ASN A 107 13.31 5.69 -4.98
N TYR A 108 13.00 4.83 -4.01
CA TYR A 108 13.90 4.50 -2.90
C TYR A 108 14.32 3.04 -3.05
N SER A 109 15.60 2.76 -2.84
CA SER A 109 16.18 1.42 -3.11
C SER A 109 15.43 0.29 -2.38
N GLY A 110 15.02 0.51 -1.14
CA GLY A 110 14.26 -0.47 -0.37
C GLY A 110 12.84 -0.68 -0.93
N ASP A 111 12.15 0.39 -1.33
CA ASP A 111 10.83 0.29 -1.94
C ASP A 111 10.93 -0.45 -3.29
N VAL A 112 11.86 -0.07 -4.14
CA VAL A 112 12.07 -0.72 -5.45
C VAL A 112 12.32 -2.21 -5.26
N MET A 113 13.27 -2.60 -4.40
CA MET A 113 13.61 -4.00 -4.16
C MET A 113 12.41 -4.80 -3.63
N ASN A 114 11.72 -4.30 -2.62
CA ASN A 114 10.63 -5.03 -1.98
C ASN A 114 9.39 -5.14 -2.87
N PHE A 115 9.07 -4.10 -3.64
CA PHE A 115 7.96 -4.14 -4.60
C PHE A 115 8.25 -5.07 -5.79
N GLU A 116 9.49 -5.10 -6.31
CA GLU A 116 9.88 -6.05 -7.35
C GLU A 116 9.81 -7.50 -6.84
N MET A 117 10.29 -7.78 -5.62
CA MET A 117 10.13 -9.11 -5.03
C MET A 117 8.66 -9.51 -4.89
N ALA A 118 7.79 -8.62 -4.43
CA ALA A 118 6.36 -8.89 -4.31
C ALA A 118 5.69 -9.11 -5.67
N LYS A 119 6.13 -8.37 -6.69
CA LYS A 119 5.69 -8.56 -8.08
C LYS A 119 6.05 -9.97 -8.57
N ASP A 120 7.30 -10.39 -8.38
CA ASP A 120 7.73 -11.75 -8.77
C ASP A 120 6.88 -12.83 -8.07
N MET A 121 6.59 -12.66 -6.77
CA MET A 121 5.72 -13.57 -6.03
C MET A 121 4.31 -13.62 -6.64
N ALA A 122 3.73 -12.48 -6.97
CA ALA A 122 2.39 -12.41 -7.55
C ALA A 122 2.33 -13.01 -8.97
N GLU A 123 3.37 -12.81 -9.77
CA GLU A 123 3.48 -13.40 -11.12
C GLU A 123 3.59 -14.92 -11.07
N LEU A 124 4.26 -15.51 -10.07
CA LEU A 124 4.28 -16.95 -9.83
C LEU A 124 2.89 -17.51 -9.54
N ASP A 125 2.02 -16.74 -8.92
CA ASP A 125 0.61 -17.09 -8.68
C ASP A 125 -0.31 -16.76 -9.86
N GLY A 126 0.25 -16.31 -10.99
CA GLY A 126 -0.50 -16.04 -12.22
C GLY A 126 -1.20 -14.69 -12.26
N ILE A 127 -0.90 -13.77 -11.32
CA ILE A 127 -1.41 -12.40 -11.35
C ILE A 127 -0.53 -11.56 -12.30
N LYS A 128 -1.16 -10.89 -13.26
CA LYS A 128 -0.45 -9.95 -14.13
C LYS A 128 -0.08 -8.69 -13.37
N VAL A 129 1.21 -8.39 -13.28
CA VAL A 129 1.68 -7.19 -12.59
C VAL A 129 2.57 -6.37 -13.51
N SER A 130 2.31 -5.07 -13.58
CA SER A 130 3.18 -4.08 -14.21
C SER A 130 3.54 -3.01 -13.20
N SER A 131 4.65 -2.34 -13.39
CA SER A 131 5.15 -1.35 -12.44
C SER A 131 5.74 -0.13 -13.13
N ILE A 132 5.72 0.98 -12.42
CA ILE A 132 6.50 2.18 -12.73
C ILE A 132 7.24 2.63 -11.47
N ILE A 133 8.50 3.01 -11.63
CA ILE A 133 9.25 3.70 -10.59
C ILE A 133 9.09 5.19 -10.84
N VAL A 134 8.62 5.92 -9.83
CA VAL A 134 8.46 7.38 -9.91
C VAL A 134 9.83 8.03 -9.83
N ASP A 135 10.23 8.69 -10.90
CA ASP A 135 11.57 9.27 -11.08
C ASP A 135 11.46 10.71 -11.61
N ASP A 136 10.61 11.49 -10.98
CA ASP A 136 10.31 12.87 -11.36
C ASP A 136 10.23 13.81 -10.14
N ASP A 137 11.05 13.54 -9.12
CA ASP A 137 11.11 14.39 -7.93
C ASP A 137 11.70 15.75 -8.29
N ILE A 138 10.88 16.80 -8.17
CA ILE A 138 11.27 18.18 -8.48
C ILE A 138 12.30 18.74 -7.47
N ALA A 139 12.49 18.08 -6.34
CA ALA A 139 13.41 18.52 -5.29
C ALA A 139 14.88 18.15 -5.58
N VAL A 140 15.17 17.38 -6.60
CA VAL A 140 16.51 16.92 -7.01
C VAL A 140 16.84 17.38 -8.42
#